data_f18b99472355d7fa69268cc56d602510
#
_entry.id   f18b99472355d7fa69268cc56d602510
#
_cell.length_a   1.000
_cell.length_b   1.000
_cell.length_c   1.000
_cell.angle_alpha   90.00
_cell.angle_beta   90.00
_cell.angle_gamma   90.00
#
_symmetry.space_group_name_H-M   'P 1'
#
loop_
_entity.id
_entity.type
_entity.pdbx_description
1 polymer ?
#
loop_
_entity_poly.entity_id
_entity_poly.type
_entity_poly.pdbx_seq_one_letter_code
_entity_poly.pdbx_strand_id
1 'polypeptide(L)'
;MLMKIQILGTGCAKCNALMMATEKAAQALGLPYELEKVTDLRQIMAFGVMTTPALVLDGKVKVSGKLPSEDELKTMLQSVKL
;
A
#
# COMPACT_ATOMS: atom_id res chain seq x y z
N MET A 1 11.40 -8.65 -11.31
CA MET A 1 11.64 -7.57 -10.36
C MET A 1 10.53 -7.52 -9.33
N LEU A 2 10.87 -7.17 -8.10
CA LEU A 2 9.89 -7.08 -7.02
C LEU A 2 9.12 -5.77 -7.10
N MET A 3 7.80 -5.87 -6.88
CA MET A 3 6.98 -4.69 -6.71
C MET A 3 7.20 -4.14 -5.30
N LYS A 4 7.50 -2.85 -5.19
CA LYS A 4 7.70 -2.25 -3.88
C LYS A 4 6.38 -1.70 -3.37
N ILE A 5 5.91 -2.26 -2.26
CA ILE A 5 4.68 -1.86 -1.61
C ILE A 5 5.03 -1.15 -0.31
N GLN A 6 4.55 0.07 -0.15
CA GLN A 6 4.77 0.83 1.08
C GLN A 6 3.43 1.20 1.69
N ILE A 7 3.29 0.92 2.99
CA ILE A 7 2.10 1.26 3.75
C ILE A 7 2.47 2.43 4.66
N LEU A 8 1.85 3.57 4.42
CA LEU A 8 2.13 4.78 5.18
C LEU A 8 1.12 4.91 6.32
N GLY A 9 1.61 4.98 7.54
CA GLY A 9 0.76 5.16 8.69
C GLY A 9 1.49 4.92 9.99
N THR A 10 0.91 5.40 11.08
CA THR A 10 1.54 5.35 12.40
C THR A 10 1.10 4.15 13.24
N GLY A 11 0.65 3.07 12.60
CA GLY A 11 0.35 1.83 13.29
C GLY A 11 -1.09 1.69 13.78
N CYS A 12 -2.02 2.44 13.21
CA CYS A 12 -3.43 2.31 13.56
C CYS A 12 -4.02 1.00 13.01
N ALA A 13 -5.20 0.63 13.51
CA ALA A 13 -5.86 -0.60 13.08
C ALA A 13 -6.13 -0.63 11.57
N LYS A 14 -6.50 0.52 11.00
CA LYS A 14 -6.75 0.63 9.57
C LYS A 14 -5.47 0.42 8.76
N CYS A 15 -4.34 0.89 9.26
CA CYS A 15 -3.05 0.69 8.60
C CYS A 15 -2.69 -0.79 8.54
N ASN A 16 -2.91 -1.51 9.62
CA ASN A 16 -2.67 -2.94 9.67
C ASN A 16 -3.63 -3.69 8.74
N ALA A 17 -4.90 -3.28 8.73
CA ALA A 17 -5.89 -3.90 7.85
C ALA A 17 -5.52 -3.70 6.37
N LEU A 18 -5.08 -2.50 6.01
CA LEU A 18 -4.64 -2.21 4.65
C LEU A 18 -3.43 -3.07 4.27
N MET A 19 -2.48 -3.20 5.18
CA MET A 19 -1.29 -4.01 4.94
C MET A 19 -1.66 -5.46 4.68
N MET A 20 -2.51 -6.03 5.53
CA MET A 20 -2.94 -7.42 5.38
C MET A 20 -3.72 -7.64 4.10
N ALA A 21 -4.62 -6.74 3.77
CA ALA A 21 -5.41 -6.85 2.55
C ALA A 21 -4.51 -6.75 1.31
N THR A 22 -3.53 -5.86 1.34
CA THR A 22 -2.59 -5.69 0.23
C THR A 22 -1.73 -6.94 0.04
N GLU A 23 -1.26 -7.52 1.13
CA GLU A 23 -0.49 -8.76 1.06
C GLU A 23 -1.32 -9.90 0.47
N LYS A 24 -2.57 -10.04 0.93
CA LYS A 24 -3.46 -11.07 0.41
C LYS A 24 -3.67 -10.90 -1.09
N ALA A 25 -3.89 -9.67 -1.53
CA ALA A 25 -4.11 -9.39 -2.95
C ALA A 25 -2.88 -9.75 -3.78
N ALA A 26 -1.69 -9.36 -3.31
CA ALA A 26 -0.45 -9.66 -4.03
C ALA A 26 -0.19 -11.17 -4.09
N GLN A 27 -0.43 -11.87 -2.98
CA GLN A 27 -0.26 -13.32 -2.93
C GLN A 27 -1.26 -14.03 -3.84
N ALA A 28 -2.49 -13.57 -3.86
CA ALA A 28 -3.52 -14.16 -4.71
C ALA A 28 -3.19 -14.01 -6.20
N LEU A 29 -2.51 -12.93 -6.57
CA LEU A 29 -2.09 -12.68 -7.94
C LEU A 29 -0.76 -13.36 -8.27
N GLY A 30 -0.08 -13.93 -7.28
CA GLY A 30 1.22 -14.55 -7.48
C GLY A 30 2.32 -13.55 -7.81
N LEU A 31 2.17 -12.29 -7.39
CA LEU A 31 3.15 -11.25 -7.67
C LEU A 31 4.29 -11.29 -6.66
N PRO A 32 5.54 -11.25 -7.11
CA PRO A 32 6.64 -11.04 -6.19
C PRO A 32 6.60 -9.60 -5.69
N TYR A 33 6.70 -9.41 -4.38
CA TYR A 33 6.63 -8.07 -3.81
C TYR A 33 7.53 -7.92 -2.60
N GLU A 34 7.84 -6.67 -2.30
CA GLU A 34 8.57 -6.28 -1.10
C GLU A 34 7.67 -5.29 -0.36
N LEU A 35 7.38 -5.58 0.91
CA LEU A 35 6.49 -4.76 1.71
C LEU A 35 7.28 -3.98 2.76
N GLU A 36 7.01 -2.68 2.86
CA GLU A 36 7.65 -1.82 3.84
C GLU A 36 6.58 -1.00 4.56
N LYS A 37 6.69 -0.93 5.87
CA LYS A 37 5.86 -0.03 6.68
C LYS A 37 6.60 1.28 6.86
N VAL A 38 5.96 2.39 6.50
CA VAL A 38 6.52 3.72 6.69
C VAL A 38 5.75 4.39 7.83
N THR A 39 6.39 4.50 8.99
CA THR A 39 5.75 5.05 10.18
C THR A 39 6.29 6.43 10.55
N ASP A 40 7.36 6.87 9.91
CA ASP A 40 7.94 8.19 10.14
C ASP A 40 7.06 9.25 9.49
N LEU A 41 6.55 10.17 10.28
CA LEU A 41 5.66 11.21 9.82
C LEU A 41 6.30 12.07 8.73
N ARG A 42 7.59 12.34 8.83
CA ARG A 42 8.30 13.13 7.81
C ARG A 42 8.30 12.43 6.46
N GLN A 43 8.53 11.12 6.47
CA GLN A 43 8.52 10.34 5.24
C GLN A 43 7.13 10.27 4.65
N ILE A 44 6.11 10.12 5.50
CA ILE A 44 4.72 10.10 5.07
C ILE A 44 4.38 11.43 4.38
N MET A 45 4.77 12.54 4.97
CA MET A 45 4.52 13.86 4.40
C MET A 45 5.28 14.06 3.09
N ALA A 46 6.47 13.48 2.97
CA ALA A 46 7.26 13.57 1.75
C ALA A 46 6.58 12.93 0.55
N PHE A 47 5.69 11.96 0.78
CA PHE A 47 4.88 11.36 -0.30
C PHE A 47 3.72 12.25 -0.71
N GLY A 48 3.48 13.35 -0.01
CA GLY A 48 2.41 14.25 -0.33
C GLY A 48 1.04 13.82 0.17
N VAL A 49 0.97 12.85 1.08
CA VAL A 49 -0.29 12.41 1.65
C VAL A 49 -0.56 13.16 2.95
N MET A 50 -1.82 13.51 3.17
CA MET A 50 -2.25 14.20 4.38
C MET A 50 -3.11 13.32 5.27
N THR A 51 -3.51 12.15 4.78
CA THR A 51 -4.35 11.22 5.54
C THR A 51 -3.74 9.83 5.49
N THR A 52 -3.91 9.08 6.56
CA THR A 52 -3.45 7.70 6.65
C THR A 52 -4.63 6.79 6.98
N PRO A 53 -4.58 5.54 6.61
CA PRO A 53 -3.49 4.84 5.93
C PRO A 53 -3.38 5.22 4.46
N ALA A 54 -2.18 5.07 3.90
CA ALA A 54 -1.96 5.30 2.48
C ALA A 54 -1.18 4.15 1.90
N LEU A 55 -1.43 3.86 0.63
CA LEU A 55 -0.78 2.78 -0.10
C LEU A 55 0.06 3.37 -1.22
N VAL A 56 1.35 3.00 -1.24
CA VAL A 56 2.28 3.43 -2.28
C VAL A 56 2.77 2.19 -3.02
N LEU A 57 2.67 2.22 -4.34
CA LEU A 57 3.14 1.15 -5.20
C LEU A 57 4.21 1.70 -6.13
N ASP A 58 5.44 1.17 -6.00
CA ASP A 58 6.59 1.59 -6.81
C ASP A 58 6.78 3.11 -6.83
N GLY A 59 6.63 3.73 -5.65
CA GLY A 59 6.83 5.15 -5.47
C GLY A 59 5.65 6.04 -5.78
N LYS A 60 4.52 5.45 -6.21
CA LYS A 60 3.31 6.21 -6.54
C LYS A 60 2.23 5.97 -5.50
N VAL A 61 1.66 7.05 -4.97
CA VAL A 61 0.55 6.96 -4.02
C VAL A 61 -0.70 6.54 -4.76
N LYS A 62 -1.27 5.40 -4.39
CA LYS A 62 -2.46 4.86 -5.03
C LYS A 62 -3.72 5.06 -4.19
N VAL A 63 -3.58 5.01 -2.87
CA VAL A 63 -4.69 5.16 -1.94
C VAL A 63 -4.25 6.06 -0.80
N SER A 64 -5.13 6.95 -0.38
CA SER A 64 -4.86 7.84 0.74
C SER A 64 -6.13 7.98 1.58
N GLY A 65 -6.05 7.59 2.85
CA GLY A 65 -7.16 7.73 3.79
C GLY A 65 -8.32 6.78 3.58
N LYS A 66 -8.13 5.73 2.79
CA LYS A 66 -9.19 4.76 2.47
C LYS A 66 -8.70 3.34 2.71
N LEU A 67 -9.65 2.44 2.93
CA LEU A 67 -9.39 1.01 3.02
C LEU A 67 -10.09 0.34 1.83
N PRO A 68 -9.37 0.15 0.70
CA PRO A 68 -9.98 -0.45 -0.48
C PRO A 68 -10.29 -1.93 -0.27
N SER A 69 -11.23 -2.46 -1.06
CA SER A 69 -11.55 -3.87 -1.02
C SER A 69 -10.41 -4.69 -1.64
N GLU A 70 -10.43 -6.00 -1.40
CA GLU A 70 -9.42 -6.88 -1.98
C GLU A 70 -9.45 -6.82 -3.51
N ASP A 71 -10.62 -6.75 -4.11
CA ASP A 71 -10.75 -6.65 -5.56
C ASP A 71 -10.15 -5.35 -6.09
N GLU A 72 -10.36 -4.25 -5.41
CA GLU A 72 -9.77 -2.97 -5.78
C GLU A 72 -8.25 -3.03 -5.70
N LEU A 73 -7.73 -3.65 -4.65
CA LEU A 73 -6.29 -3.80 -4.48
C LEU A 73 -5.70 -4.68 -5.58
N LYS A 74 -6.37 -5.76 -5.95
CA LYS A 74 -5.91 -6.62 -7.05
C LYS A 74 -5.83 -5.83 -8.36
N THR A 75 -6.84 -5.02 -8.63
CA THR A 75 -6.87 -4.19 -9.84
C THR A 75 -5.71 -3.20 -9.84
N MET A 76 -5.46 -2.55 -8.71
CA MET A 76 -4.35 -1.60 -8.60
C MET A 76 -2.99 -2.27 -8.78
N LEU A 77 -2.80 -3.43 -8.16
CA LEU A 77 -1.55 -4.18 -8.27
C LEU A 77 -1.30 -4.65 -9.70
N GLN A 78 -2.34 -5.10 -10.38
CA GLN A 78 -2.22 -5.52 -11.78
C GLN A 78 -1.86 -4.35 -12.70
N SER A 79 -2.44 -3.18 -12.44
CA SER A 79 -2.18 -2.02 -13.27
C SER A 79 -0.74 -1.52 -13.14
N VAL A 80 -0.14 -1.65 -11.95
CA VAL A 80 1.26 -1.25 -11.73
C VAL A 80 2.21 -2.24 -12.39
N LYS A 81 1.84 -3.52 -12.45
CA LYS A 81 2.68 -4.56 -13.04
C LYS A 81 2.94 -4.34 -14.51
N LEU A 82 2.04 -3.71 -15.21
CA LEU A 82 2.18 -3.44 -16.62
C LEU A 82 3.22 -2.37 -16.88
#